data_918fb64692227e94f9f7bf4ba465986f
#
_entry.id   918fb64692227e94f9f7bf4ba465986f
#
_cell.length_a   1.000
_cell.length_b   1.000
_cell.length_c   1.000
_cell.angle_alpha   90.00
_cell.angle_beta   90.00
_cell.angle_gamma   90.00
#
_symmetry.space_group_name_H-M   'P 1'
#
loop_
_entity.id
_entity.type
_entity.pdbx_description
1 polymer ?
#
loop_
_entity_poly.entity_id
_entity_poly.type
_entity_poly.pdbx_seq_one_letter_code
_entity_poly.pdbx_strand_id
1 'polypeptide(L)'
;MAQTLFGSGFLKLESAMAAREKVQSVHASNIANADTPNYKADTRNFADFFAQYHGTKDAGHLARTNPRHMDIGSSPSIFGGVFHRDDEALRMDGNNVDTRKEMTQMAENQLMHELNMRILKGRLNGMANVIKAGSR
;
A
#
# COMPACT_ATOMS: atom_id res chain seq x y z
N MET A 1 0.77 -15.19 -18.61
CA MET A 1 1.50 -14.65 -19.79
C MET A 1 1.70 -13.12 -19.75
N ALA A 2 0.84 -12.32 -19.17
CA ALA A 2 1.05 -10.86 -19.05
C ALA A 2 2.25 -10.45 -18.17
N GLN A 3 2.68 -11.30 -17.24
CA GLN A 3 3.79 -11.03 -16.32
C GLN A 3 5.18 -10.98 -17.00
N THR A 4 5.33 -11.53 -18.19
CA THR A 4 6.62 -11.56 -18.91
C THR A 4 6.84 -10.30 -19.74
N LEU A 5 5.78 -9.59 -20.14
CA LEU A 5 5.89 -8.42 -21.02
C LEU A 5 6.39 -7.17 -20.28
N PHE A 6 6.04 -7.02 -18.99
CA PHE A 6 6.33 -5.82 -18.23
C PHE A 6 7.42 -5.97 -17.16
N GLY A 7 8.01 -7.13 -16.99
CA GLY A 7 9.08 -7.38 -16.02
C GLY A 7 8.71 -7.13 -14.55
N SER A 8 9.51 -7.64 -13.61
CA SER A 8 9.27 -7.53 -12.16
C SER A 8 9.26 -6.09 -11.65
N GLY A 9 9.98 -5.20 -12.31
CA GLY A 9 10.03 -3.78 -11.92
C GLY A 9 8.74 -3.00 -12.17
N PHE A 10 7.92 -3.41 -13.15
CA PHE A 10 6.62 -2.81 -13.40
C PHE A 10 5.60 -3.24 -12.33
N LEU A 11 5.58 -4.52 -11.99
CA LEU A 11 4.71 -5.05 -10.94
C LEU A 11 5.00 -4.44 -9.56
N LYS A 12 6.29 -4.21 -9.27
CA LYS A 12 6.69 -3.50 -8.04
C LYS A 12 6.17 -2.07 -8.00
N LEU A 13 6.22 -1.37 -9.13
CA LEU A 13 5.75 -0.01 -9.23
C LEU A 13 4.22 0.08 -9.10
N GLU A 14 3.50 -0.86 -9.71
CA GLU A 14 2.04 -1.01 -9.56
C GLU A 14 1.66 -1.26 -8.10
N SER A 15 2.32 -2.22 -7.44
CA SER A 15 2.12 -2.49 -6.01
C SER A 15 2.42 -1.28 -5.13
N ALA A 16 3.46 -0.51 -5.46
CA ALA A 16 3.81 0.70 -4.74
C ALA A 16 2.76 1.80 -4.92
N MET A 17 2.19 1.94 -6.12
CA MET A 17 1.11 2.90 -6.36
C MET A 17 -0.16 2.54 -5.60
N ALA A 18 -0.57 1.27 -5.64
CA ALA A 18 -1.72 0.78 -4.89
C ALA A 18 -1.54 0.95 -3.37
N ALA A 19 -0.34 0.69 -2.85
CA ALA A 19 -0.01 0.92 -1.45
C ALA A 19 -0.10 2.42 -1.07
N ARG A 20 0.40 3.32 -1.93
CA ARG A 20 0.31 4.77 -1.71
C ARG A 20 -1.13 5.28 -1.69
N GLU A 21 -1.99 4.75 -2.54
CA GLU A 21 -3.41 5.07 -2.56
C GLU A 21 -4.10 4.67 -1.25
N LYS A 22 -3.76 3.49 -0.70
CA LYS A 22 -4.27 3.05 0.60
C LYS A 22 -3.78 3.92 1.76
N VAL A 23 -2.51 4.29 1.78
CA VAL A 23 -1.95 5.22 2.77
C VAL A 23 -2.67 6.57 2.69
N GLN A 24 -2.93 7.08 1.49
CA GLN A 24 -3.70 8.32 1.31
C GLN A 24 -5.11 8.22 1.93
N SER A 25 -5.78 7.09 1.74
CA SER A 25 -7.09 6.82 2.33
C SER A 25 -7.05 6.77 3.85
N VAL A 26 -5.98 6.21 4.45
CA VAL A 26 -5.77 6.17 5.90
C VAL A 26 -5.64 7.58 6.46
N HIS A 27 -4.73 8.40 5.91
CA HIS A 27 -4.55 9.78 6.36
C HIS A 27 -5.82 10.62 6.19
N ALA A 28 -6.54 10.47 5.07
CA ALA A 28 -7.81 11.15 4.84
C ALA A 28 -8.87 10.75 5.88
N SER A 29 -8.94 9.46 6.24
CA SER A 29 -9.85 8.96 7.26
C SER A 29 -9.50 9.50 8.65
N ASN A 30 -8.21 9.53 9.00
CA ASN A 30 -7.76 10.08 10.28
C ASN A 30 -8.10 11.58 10.39
N ILE A 31 -7.83 12.36 9.33
CA ILE A 31 -8.14 13.80 9.30
C ILE A 31 -9.65 14.02 9.41
N ALA A 32 -10.47 13.26 8.69
CA ALA A 32 -11.93 13.39 8.73
C ALA A 32 -12.50 13.08 10.11
N ASN A 33 -11.84 12.26 10.91
CA ASN A 33 -12.25 11.88 12.26
C ASN A 33 -11.48 12.63 13.37
N ALA A 34 -10.75 13.68 13.03
CA ALA A 34 -9.96 14.44 14.00
C ALA A 34 -10.78 15.04 15.15
N ASP A 35 -12.06 15.33 14.91
CA ASP A 35 -12.98 15.86 15.90
C ASP A 35 -14.00 14.82 16.44
N THR A 36 -13.81 13.54 16.07
CA THR A 36 -14.68 12.47 16.58
C THR A 36 -14.19 12.01 17.96
N PRO A 37 -15.00 12.13 19.02
CA PRO A 37 -14.60 11.68 20.36
C PRO A 37 -14.25 10.20 20.40
N ASN A 38 -13.20 9.85 21.17
CA ASN A 38 -12.70 8.49 21.34
C ASN A 38 -12.19 7.82 20.04
N TYR A 39 -12.03 8.57 18.96
CA TYR A 39 -11.46 8.01 17.74
C TYR A 39 -9.96 7.71 17.93
N LYS A 40 -9.54 6.55 17.46
CA LYS A 40 -8.14 6.12 17.45
C LYS A 40 -7.64 6.10 16.02
N ALA A 41 -6.58 6.85 15.77
CA ALA A 41 -5.96 6.94 14.45
C ALA A 41 -5.47 5.57 13.96
N ASP A 42 -5.66 5.32 12.67
CA ASP A 42 -5.03 4.18 11.98
C ASP A 42 -3.58 4.55 11.66
N THR A 43 -2.62 3.79 12.17
CA THR A 43 -1.18 4.06 12.04
C THR A 43 -0.50 3.21 10.97
N ARG A 44 -1.28 2.49 10.14
CA ARG A 44 -0.72 1.69 9.05
C ARG A 44 0.03 2.57 8.05
N ASN A 45 1.22 2.14 7.72
CA ASN A 45 2.13 2.89 6.85
C ASN A 45 2.28 2.25 5.46
N PHE A 46 3.09 2.89 4.62
CA PHE A 46 3.36 2.39 3.26
C PHE A 46 3.95 0.98 3.24
N ALA A 47 4.83 0.64 4.21
CA ALA A 47 5.48 -0.67 4.23
C ALA A 47 4.46 -1.79 4.46
N ASP A 48 3.46 -1.56 5.32
CA ASP A 48 2.40 -2.52 5.63
C ASP A 48 1.57 -2.86 4.38
N PHE A 49 1.13 -1.82 3.66
CA PHE A 49 0.35 -2.01 2.43
C PHE A 49 1.20 -2.56 1.29
N PHE A 50 2.45 -2.09 1.16
CA PHE A 50 3.35 -2.59 0.12
C PHE A 50 3.68 -4.08 0.31
N ALA A 51 3.92 -4.52 1.55
CA ALA A 51 4.12 -5.92 1.87
C ALA A 51 2.89 -6.75 1.50
N GLN A 52 1.68 -6.23 1.76
CA GLN A 52 0.42 -6.88 1.40
C GLN A 52 0.28 -7.05 -0.13
N TYR A 53 0.61 -6.04 -0.92
CA TYR A 53 0.47 -6.10 -2.38
C TYR A 53 1.62 -6.84 -3.07
N HIS A 54 2.83 -6.75 -2.52
CA HIS A 54 4.02 -7.35 -3.11
C HIS A 54 4.33 -8.74 -2.55
N GLY A 55 4.04 -8.98 -1.26
CA GLY A 55 4.40 -10.18 -0.52
C GLY A 55 3.45 -11.37 -0.69
N THR A 56 2.32 -11.21 -1.36
CA THR A 56 1.28 -12.23 -1.46
C THR A 56 1.66 -13.48 -2.28
N LYS A 57 2.83 -13.51 -2.90
CA LYS A 57 3.29 -14.70 -3.64
C LYS A 57 4.20 -15.64 -2.85
N ASP A 58 4.82 -15.15 -1.77
CA ASP A 58 5.80 -15.92 -1.00
C ASP A 58 5.58 -15.90 0.52
N ALA A 59 4.52 -15.27 1.03
CA ALA A 59 4.20 -15.28 2.45
C ALA A 59 3.71 -16.66 2.87
N GLY A 60 4.69 -17.56 3.13
CA GLY A 60 4.47 -18.72 3.99
C GLY A 60 3.38 -19.66 3.54
N HIS A 61 3.47 -20.25 2.36
CA HIS A 61 2.87 -21.56 2.16
C HIS A 61 3.51 -22.50 3.16
N LEU A 62 2.84 -22.68 4.29
CA LEU A 62 3.15 -23.81 5.18
C LEU A 62 3.10 -25.06 4.31
N ALA A 63 4.24 -25.74 4.17
CA ALA A 63 4.32 -26.94 3.36
C ALA A 63 3.25 -27.92 3.84
N ARG A 64 2.24 -28.18 3.01
CA ARG A 64 1.23 -29.19 3.28
C ARG A 64 1.88 -30.55 3.16
N THR A 65 2.26 -31.12 4.29
CA THR A 65 2.82 -32.46 4.33
C THR A 65 1.73 -33.57 4.30
N ASN A 66 0.44 -33.18 4.46
CA ASN A 66 -0.68 -34.13 4.40
C ASN A 66 -1.90 -33.45 3.72
N PRO A 67 -2.60 -34.15 2.77
CA PRO A 67 -3.81 -33.64 2.09
C PRO A 67 -4.97 -33.28 3.02
N ARG A 68 -4.98 -33.83 4.26
CA ARG A 68 -6.00 -33.56 5.27
C ARG A 68 -5.71 -32.32 6.12
N HIS A 69 -4.53 -31.71 5.99
CA HIS A 69 -4.25 -30.44 6.67
C HIS A 69 -5.10 -29.34 6.03
N MET A 70 -5.81 -28.62 6.89
CA MET A 70 -6.56 -27.44 6.46
C MET A 70 -5.59 -26.46 5.79
N ASP A 71 -5.92 -26.04 4.58
CA ASP A 71 -5.26 -24.92 3.94
C ASP A 71 -5.66 -23.68 4.74
N ILE A 72 -4.71 -23.11 5.45
CA ILE A 72 -4.85 -21.72 5.91
C ILE A 72 -4.68 -20.93 4.64
N GLY A 73 -5.80 -20.85 3.90
CA GLY A 73 -5.84 -20.25 2.58
C GLY A 73 -5.08 -18.96 2.58
N SER A 74 -4.33 -18.72 1.54
CA SER A 74 -3.70 -17.46 1.20
C SER A 74 -4.76 -16.36 0.99
N SER A 75 -5.63 -16.20 1.99
CA SER A 75 -6.51 -15.04 2.07
C SER A 75 -5.67 -13.87 2.57
N PRO A 76 -5.32 -12.93 1.72
CA PRO A 76 -4.60 -11.73 2.14
C PRO A 76 -5.39 -10.92 3.17
N SER A 77 -6.66 -11.27 3.39
CA SER A 77 -7.54 -10.61 4.35
C SER A 77 -7.32 -10.98 5.82
N ILE A 78 -6.62 -12.08 6.14
CA ILE A 78 -6.40 -12.43 7.57
C ILE A 78 -5.35 -11.52 8.20
N PHE A 79 -4.34 -11.09 7.45
CA PHE A 79 -3.31 -10.16 7.94
C PHE A 79 -3.58 -8.69 7.59
N GLY A 80 -4.43 -8.42 6.60
CA GLY A 80 -4.79 -7.06 6.18
C GLY A 80 -5.79 -6.35 7.09
N GLY A 81 -6.29 -7.03 8.13
CA GLY A 81 -7.28 -6.49 9.05
C GLY A 81 -6.74 -6.10 10.43
N VAL A 82 -5.46 -6.27 10.69
CA VAL A 82 -4.87 -5.78 11.95
C VAL A 82 -4.71 -4.28 11.84
N PHE A 83 -5.70 -3.57 12.35
CA PHE A 83 -5.60 -2.12 12.52
C PHE A 83 -4.54 -1.83 13.59
N HIS A 84 -3.41 -1.27 13.18
CA HIS A 84 -2.49 -0.67 14.14
C HIS A 84 -3.12 0.63 14.63
N ARG A 85 -3.59 0.62 15.86
CA ARG A 85 -4.10 1.81 16.54
C ARG A 85 -3.17 2.14 17.69
N ASP A 86 -2.77 3.38 17.76
CA ASP A 86 -2.12 3.91 18.96
C ASP A 86 -3.17 4.12 20.04
N ASP A 87 -3.00 3.48 21.20
CA ASP A 87 -3.95 3.58 22.30
C ASP A 87 -3.74 4.83 23.16
N GLU A 88 -2.63 5.56 22.97
CA GLU A 88 -2.39 6.81 23.69
C GLU A 88 -3.32 7.92 23.19
N ALA A 89 -4.14 8.44 24.11
CA ALA A 89 -4.98 9.60 23.82
C ALA A 89 -4.14 10.88 23.94
N LEU A 90 -4.06 11.66 22.86
CA LEU A 90 -3.40 12.97 22.85
C LEU A 90 -4.30 14.08 23.40
N ARG A 91 -5.61 13.85 23.45
CA ARG A 91 -6.63 14.83 23.84
C ARG A 91 -7.51 14.29 24.97
N MET A 92 -8.12 15.21 25.75
CA MET A 92 -9.02 14.87 26.84
C MET A 92 -10.31 14.16 26.39
N ASP A 93 -10.67 14.28 25.12
CA ASP A 93 -11.81 13.59 24.49
C ASP A 93 -11.49 12.15 24.07
N GLY A 94 -10.26 11.66 24.36
CA GLY A 94 -9.83 10.32 24.02
C GLY A 94 -9.36 10.14 22.56
N ASN A 95 -9.39 11.21 21.75
CA ASN A 95 -8.89 11.21 20.39
C ASN A 95 -7.36 11.33 20.37
N ASN A 96 -6.67 10.63 19.45
CA ASN A 96 -5.22 10.67 19.30
C ASN A 96 -4.75 11.16 17.92
N VAL A 97 -5.65 11.75 17.12
CA VAL A 97 -5.28 12.28 15.80
C VAL A 97 -4.56 13.61 15.92
N ASP A 98 -3.33 13.70 15.41
CA ASP A 98 -2.62 14.96 15.18
C ASP A 98 -2.81 15.38 13.71
N THR A 99 -3.72 16.32 13.47
CA THR A 99 -4.06 16.77 12.11
C THR A 99 -2.86 17.35 11.35
N ARG A 100 -1.93 18.02 12.03
CA ARG A 100 -0.73 18.58 11.40
C ARG A 100 0.21 17.49 10.92
N LYS A 101 0.41 16.47 11.75
CA LYS A 101 1.21 15.29 11.41
C LYS A 101 0.58 14.55 10.22
N GLU A 102 -0.72 14.28 10.29
CA GLU A 102 -1.46 13.60 9.23
C GLU A 102 -1.40 14.35 7.89
N MET A 103 -1.60 15.69 7.90
CA MET A 103 -1.51 16.50 6.69
C MET A 103 -0.09 16.49 6.11
N THR A 104 0.95 16.54 6.94
CA THR A 104 2.34 16.47 6.47
C THR A 104 2.63 15.13 5.81
N GLN A 105 2.25 14.03 6.46
CA GLN A 105 2.43 12.68 5.93
C GLN A 105 1.61 12.45 4.65
N MET A 106 0.40 13.00 4.59
CA MET A 106 -0.43 12.98 3.39
C MET A 106 0.23 13.70 2.22
N ALA A 107 0.82 14.88 2.45
CA ALA A 107 1.55 15.63 1.42
C ALA A 107 2.81 14.89 0.95
N GLU A 108 3.60 14.32 1.87
CA GLU A 108 4.75 13.48 1.53
C GLU A 108 4.34 12.27 0.70
N ASN A 109 3.26 11.60 1.09
CA ASN A 109 2.73 10.45 0.36
C ASN A 109 2.31 10.82 -1.06
N GLN A 110 1.68 12.00 -1.23
CA GLN A 110 1.28 12.52 -2.54
C GLN A 110 2.48 12.80 -3.44
N LEU A 111 3.54 13.45 -2.91
CA LEU A 111 4.77 13.68 -3.67
C LEU A 111 5.42 12.39 -4.16
N MET A 112 5.44 11.37 -3.30
CA MET A 112 5.97 10.06 -3.65
C MET A 112 5.08 9.32 -4.66
N HIS A 113 3.76 9.50 -4.59
CA HIS A 113 2.84 8.97 -5.60
C HIS A 113 3.09 9.62 -6.97
N GLU A 114 3.24 10.93 -7.02
CA GLU A 114 3.58 11.65 -8.26
C GLU A 114 4.92 11.20 -8.84
N LEU A 115 5.93 10.98 -8.00
CA LEU A 115 7.22 10.44 -8.43
C LEU A 115 7.05 9.07 -9.09
N ASN A 116 6.28 8.17 -8.48
CA ASN A 116 6.00 6.86 -9.04
C ASN A 116 5.29 6.97 -10.40
N MET A 117 4.34 7.88 -10.54
CA MET A 117 3.65 8.16 -11.81
C MET A 117 4.60 8.66 -12.89
N ARG A 118 5.54 9.54 -12.55
CA ARG A 118 6.57 10.03 -13.49
C ARG A 118 7.50 8.90 -13.96
N ILE A 119 7.93 8.03 -13.03
CA ILE A 119 8.75 6.86 -13.35
C ILE A 119 7.99 5.91 -14.28
N LEU A 120 6.72 5.63 -13.98
CA LEU A 120 5.87 4.78 -14.80
C LEU A 120 5.72 5.33 -16.22
N LYS A 121 5.39 6.62 -16.33
CA LYS A 121 5.26 7.31 -17.62
C LYS A 121 6.57 7.28 -18.41
N GLY A 122 7.71 7.50 -17.74
CA GLY A 122 9.03 7.41 -18.38
C GLY A 122 9.33 6.02 -18.96
N ARG A 123 9.01 4.96 -18.21
CA ARG A 123 9.18 3.57 -18.67
C ARG A 123 8.27 3.24 -19.85
N LEU A 124 6.99 3.65 -19.80
CA LEU A 124 6.05 3.44 -20.90
C LEU A 124 6.48 4.17 -22.18
N ASN A 125 6.92 5.41 -22.05
CA ASN A 125 7.45 6.17 -23.19
C ASN A 125 8.72 5.54 -23.76
N GLY A 126 9.62 5.03 -22.91
CA GLY A 126 10.81 4.31 -23.33
C GLY A 126 10.45 3.08 -24.17
N MET A 127 9.52 2.26 -23.71
CA MET A 127 9.02 1.10 -24.45
C MET A 127 8.38 1.49 -25.78
N ALA A 128 7.54 2.53 -25.78
CA ALA A 128 6.91 3.04 -27.02
C ALA A 128 7.94 3.51 -28.05
N ASN A 129 9.02 4.16 -27.61
CA ASN A 129 10.11 4.59 -28.48
C ASN A 129 10.88 3.42 -29.08
N VAL A 130 11.15 2.37 -28.29
CA VAL A 130 11.82 1.15 -28.79
C VAL A 130 10.95 0.46 -29.83
N ILE A 131 9.65 0.33 -29.61
CA ILE A 131 8.71 -0.26 -30.57
C ILE A 131 8.71 0.54 -31.88
N LYS A 132 8.64 1.86 -31.81
CA LYS A 132 8.68 2.75 -33.00
C LYS A 132 10.00 2.64 -33.75
N ALA A 133 11.12 2.51 -33.03
CA ALA A 133 12.44 2.35 -33.67
C ALA A 133 12.62 1.00 -34.35
N GLY A 134 12.03 -0.06 -33.79
CA GLY A 134 12.08 -1.42 -34.38
C GLY A 134 11.09 -1.65 -35.54
N SER A 135 10.15 -0.72 -35.78
CA SER A 135 9.20 -0.79 -36.90
C SER A 135 9.65 -0.06 -38.19
N ARG A 136 10.88 0.43 -38.19
CA ARG A 136 11.54 1.00 -39.37
C ARG A 136 12.58 0.00 -39.89
#